data_33c27ad86d4d2db70a6428ac2bcca6d1
#
_entry.id   33c27ad86d4d2db70a6428ac2bcca6d1
#
_cell.length_a   1.000
_cell.length_b   1.000
_cell.length_c   1.000
_cell.angle_alpha   90.00
_cell.angle_beta   90.00
_cell.angle_gamma   90.00
#
_symmetry.space_group_name_H-M   'P 1'
#
loop_
_entity.id
_entity.type
_entity.pdbx_description
1 polymer ?
#
loop_
_entity_poly.entity_id
_entity_poly.type
_entity_poly.pdbx_seq_one_letter_code
_entity_poly.pdbx_strand_id
1 'polypeptide(L)'
;MDFKRSDFPSDFIFGAATAAYQIEGHKFGGAGSTHWDTFAATPGNVIRCEDGALACDHYHRYVEDLDIMQDAGMDGYRFSTSWARVMPEGRGAVNQEGLDYYDRLVDGMLERGLKPFQTLYHWEMPSALADLGGWTNCDVAKWFGDFTDVITDRIGDR
;
A
#
# COMPACT_ATOMS: atom_id res chain seq x y z
N MET A 1 16.12 -27.13 -14.75
CA MET A 1 17.04 -26.83 -13.62
C MET A 1 16.15 -26.52 -12.43
N ASP A 2 16.29 -27.28 -11.36
CA ASP A 2 15.51 -27.03 -10.14
C ASP A 2 16.40 -26.25 -9.19
N PHE A 3 16.17 -24.95 -9.06
CA PHE A 3 16.86 -24.12 -8.12
C PHE A 3 16.39 -24.41 -6.69
N LYS A 4 17.32 -24.45 -5.76
CA LYS A 4 17.05 -24.58 -4.34
C LYS A 4 17.45 -23.29 -3.62
N ARG A 5 16.86 -23.03 -2.47
CA ARG A 5 17.21 -21.88 -1.62
C ARG A 5 18.72 -21.87 -1.28
N SER A 6 19.35 -23.05 -1.12
CA SER A 6 20.76 -23.19 -0.87
C SER A 6 21.69 -22.77 -2.02
N ASP A 7 21.15 -22.52 -3.22
CA ASP A 7 21.92 -22.07 -4.39
C ASP A 7 22.14 -20.55 -4.37
N PHE A 8 21.54 -19.84 -3.41
CA PHE A 8 21.65 -18.41 -3.22
C PHE A 8 22.47 -18.09 -1.95
N PRO A 9 23.07 -16.88 -1.84
CA PRO A 9 23.71 -16.44 -0.61
C PRO A 9 22.79 -16.55 0.61
N SER A 10 23.36 -16.76 1.78
CA SER A 10 22.60 -16.96 3.02
C SER A 10 21.77 -15.74 3.45
N ASP A 11 22.16 -14.55 2.96
CA ASP A 11 21.49 -13.26 3.20
C ASP A 11 20.52 -12.85 2.07
N PHE A 12 20.36 -13.72 1.06
CA PHE A 12 19.41 -13.46 -0.03
C PHE A 12 17.98 -13.52 0.48
N ILE A 13 17.21 -12.47 0.19
CA ILE A 13 15.83 -12.33 0.63
C ILE A 13 14.87 -12.79 -0.46
N PHE A 14 14.08 -13.83 -0.16
CA PHE A 14 12.96 -14.25 -0.97
C PHE A 14 11.69 -13.55 -0.46
N GLY A 15 10.96 -12.89 -1.33
CA GLY A 15 9.81 -12.12 -0.88
C GLY A 15 8.71 -12.03 -1.93
N ALA A 16 7.57 -11.53 -1.47
CA ALA A 16 6.44 -11.16 -2.32
C ALA A 16 6.29 -9.64 -2.36
N ALA A 17 5.55 -9.14 -3.35
CA ALA A 17 5.27 -7.73 -3.49
C ALA A 17 3.81 -7.50 -3.91
N THR A 18 3.19 -6.46 -3.34
CA THR A 18 1.85 -6.01 -3.69
C THR A 18 1.79 -4.49 -3.84
N ALA A 19 0.64 -3.98 -4.30
CA ALA A 19 0.34 -2.56 -4.31
C ALA A 19 -1.04 -2.32 -3.65
N ALA A 20 -1.15 -1.26 -2.88
CA ALA A 20 -2.32 -0.95 -2.05
C ALA A 20 -3.64 -1.01 -2.84
N TYR A 21 -3.75 -0.27 -3.95
CA TYR A 21 -4.96 -0.26 -4.78
C TYR A 21 -5.37 -1.64 -5.28
N GLN A 22 -4.40 -2.52 -5.54
CA GLN A 22 -4.65 -3.85 -6.12
C GLN A 22 -5.23 -4.83 -5.11
N ILE A 23 -5.00 -4.64 -3.81
CA ILE A 23 -5.34 -5.66 -2.81
C ILE A 23 -6.17 -5.18 -1.63
N GLU A 24 -6.02 -3.91 -1.19
CA GLU A 24 -6.56 -3.46 0.10
C GLU A 24 -8.08 -3.29 0.11
N GLY A 25 -8.65 -2.76 -0.97
CA GLY A 25 -10.02 -2.28 -1.00
C GLY A 25 -10.12 -0.83 -0.49
N HIS A 26 -10.34 0.12 -1.41
CA HIS A 26 -10.31 1.55 -1.09
C HIS A 26 -11.50 2.03 -0.25
N LYS A 27 -12.63 1.33 -0.25
CA LYS A 27 -13.84 1.72 0.50
C LYS A 27 -13.74 1.52 2.02
N PHE A 28 -12.64 0.93 2.52
CA PHE A 28 -12.48 0.61 3.94
C PHE A 28 -11.59 1.61 4.65
N GLY A 29 -11.74 1.70 6.00
CA GLY A 29 -10.84 2.43 6.87
C GLY A 29 -10.78 3.93 6.59
N GLY A 30 -11.86 4.55 6.11
CA GLY A 30 -11.92 5.99 5.87
C GLY A 30 -10.99 6.48 4.75
N ALA A 31 -10.56 5.62 3.83
CA ALA A 31 -9.72 6.02 2.71
C ALA A 31 -10.44 7.01 1.78
N GLY A 32 -9.70 8.01 1.29
CA GLY A 32 -10.17 8.90 0.22
C GLY A 32 -10.12 8.21 -1.15
N SER A 33 -10.74 8.84 -2.14
CA SER A 33 -10.70 8.39 -3.53
C SER A 33 -9.33 8.64 -4.15
N THR A 34 -8.93 7.73 -5.05
CA THR A 34 -7.73 7.87 -5.87
C THR A 34 -8.08 8.14 -7.33
N HIS A 35 -7.13 8.59 -8.11
CA HIS A 35 -7.33 8.75 -9.55
C HIS A 35 -7.62 7.41 -10.25
N TRP A 36 -7.22 6.26 -9.67
CA TRP A 36 -7.59 4.94 -10.17
C TRP A 36 -9.08 4.65 -9.99
N ASP A 37 -9.70 5.14 -8.92
CA ASP A 37 -11.15 5.02 -8.72
C ASP A 37 -11.90 5.83 -9.77
N THR A 38 -11.44 7.05 -10.05
CA THR A 38 -11.98 7.89 -11.13
C THR A 38 -11.81 7.22 -12.49
N PHE A 39 -10.64 6.64 -12.75
CA PHE A 39 -10.36 5.91 -14.00
C PHE A 39 -11.29 4.70 -14.15
N ALA A 40 -11.42 3.87 -13.10
CA ALA A 40 -12.24 2.66 -13.12
C ALA A 40 -13.75 2.98 -13.28
N ALA A 41 -14.21 4.09 -12.67
CA ALA A 41 -15.60 4.53 -12.78
C ALA A 41 -15.95 5.11 -14.17
N THR A 42 -14.94 5.43 -14.99
CA THR A 42 -15.16 5.99 -16.33
C THR A 42 -15.55 4.87 -17.31
N PRO A 43 -16.74 4.93 -17.94
CA PRO A 43 -17.20 3.88 -18.85
C PRO A 43 -16.20 3.61 -19.99
N GLY A 44 -15.88 2.34 -20.19
CA GLY A 44 -14.98 1.87 -21.25
C GLY A 44 -13.50 1.79 -20.87
N ASN A 45 -13.08 2.33 -19.71
CA ASN A 45 -11.70 2.25 -19.28
C ASN A 45 -11.33 0.87 -18.74
N VAL A 46 -12.27 0.19 -18.08
CA VAL A 46 -12.03 -1.13 -17.46
C VAL A 46 -13.03 -2.15 -18.01
N ILE A 47 -12.52 -3.32 -18.40
CA ILE A 47 -13.36 -4.44 -18.84
C ILE A 47 -14.27 -4.86 -17.68
N ARG A 48 -15.58 -5.01 -17.97
CA ARG A 48 -16.61 -5.37 -17.00
C ARG A 48 -16.83 -4.36 -15.86
N CYS A 49 -16.30 -3.15 -15.97
CA CYS A 49 -16.40 -2.11 -14.94
C CYS A 49 -15.88 -2.58 -13.57
N GLU A 50 -14.86 -3.44 -13.55
CA GLU A 50 -14.21 -3.86 -12.31
C GLU A 50 -13.45 -2.68 -11.68
N ASP A 51 -13.45 -2.59 -10.36
CA ASP A 51 -12.82 -1.51 -9.59
C ASP A 51 -12.03 -2.03 -8.39
N GLY A 52 -11.34 -1.13 -7.69
CA GLY A 52 -10.57 -1.42 -6.49
C GLY A 52 -11.36 -1.35 -5.18
N ALA A 53 -12.71 -1.22 -5.22
CA ALA A 53 -13.50 -0.95 -4.01
C ALA A 53 -13.36 -2.05 -2.95
N LEU A 54 -13.34 -3.31 -3.38
CA LEU A 54 -13.11 -4.47 -2.52
C LEU A 54 -11.72 -5.07 -2.74
N ALA A 55 -11.28 -5.16 -4.00
CA ALA A 55 -10.03 -5.81 -4.41
C ALA A 55 -9.90 -7.23 -3.82
N CYS A 56 -8.79 -7.52 -3.12
CA CYS A 56 -8.60 -8.79 -2.41
C CYS A 56 -9.05 -8.71 -0.95
N ASP A 57 -9.60 -7.59 -0.52
CA ASP A 57 -10.01 -7.32 0.88
C ASP A 57 -8.85 -7.50 1.88
N HIS A 58 -7.62 -7.18 1.46
CA HIS A 58 -6.43 -7.28 2.30
C HIS A 58 -6.55 -6.42 3.57
N TYR A 59 -7.29 -5.31 3.51
CA TYR A 59 -7.55 -4.47 4.67
C TYR A 59 -8.09 -5.26 5.87
N HIS A 60 -8.96 -6.25 5.65
CA HIS A 60 -9.49 -7.11 6.71
C HIS A 60 -8.74 -8.44 6.82
N ARG A 61 -8.20 -8.95 5.71
CA ARG A 61 -7.62 -10.29 5.61
C ARG A 61 -6.09 -10.32 5.69
N TYR A 62 -5.45 -9.21 6.02
CA TYR A 62 -3.98 -9.13 6.06
C TYR A 62 -3.33 -10.20 6.94
N VAL A 63 -3.98 -10.61 8.03
CA VAL A 63 -3.47 -11.67 8.91
C VAL A 63 -3.37 -13.01 8.16
N GLU A 64 -4.43 -13.40 7.44
CA GLU A 64 -4.47 -14.61 6.61
C GLU A 64 -3.42 -14.55 5.49
N ASP A 65 -3.31 -13.39 4.84
CA ASP A 65 -2.35 -13.19 3.74
C ASP A 65 -0.90 -13.26 4.24
N LEU A 66 -0.60 -12.73 5.42
CA LEU A 66 0.71 -12.84 6.06
C LEU A 66 1.02 -14.29 6.49
N ASP A 67 0.03 -15.04 6.96
CA ASP A 67 0.18 -16.48 7.28
C ASP A 67 0.55 -17.27 6.02
N ILE A 68 -0.10 -16.99 4.87
CA ILE A 68 0.23 -17.60 3.58
C ILE A 68 1.69 -17.30 3.18
N MET A 69 2.17 -16.08 3.37
CA MET A 69 3.56 -15.71 3.06
C MET A 69 4.55 -16.43 3.96
N GLN A 70 4.26 -16.53 5.26
CA GLN A 70 5.08 -17.28 6.22
C GLN A 70 5.13 -18.77 5.85
N ASP A 71 3.99 -19.40 5.57
CA ASP A 71 3.90 -20.81 5.18
C ASP A 71 4.62 -21.08 3.84
N ALA A 72 4.63 -20.12 2.92
CA ALA A 72 5.41 -20.19 1.68
C ALA A 72 6.92 -20.00 1.89
N GLY A 73 7.37 -19.74 3.12
CA GLY A 73 8.78 -19.55 3.45
C GLY A 73 9.38 -18.25 2.93
N MET A 74 8.59 -17.19 2.82
CA MET A 74 9.08 -15.87 2.45
C MET A 74 9.87 -15.23 3.59
N ASP A 75 10.91 -14.45 3.23
CA ASP A 75 11.74 -13.70 4.19
C ASP A 75 11.30 -12.24 4.33
N GLY A 76 10.60 -11.73 3.33
CA GLY A 76 10.20 -10.34 3.29
C GLY A 76 8.97 -10.08 2.46
N TYR A 77 8.33 -8.97 2.75
CA TYR A 77 7.15 -8.53 2.01
C TYR A 77 7.25 -7.05 1.68
N ARG A 78 7.19 -6.74 0.37
CA ARG A 78 7.10 -5.37 -0.12
C ARG A 78 5.64 -5.00 -0.32
N PHE A 79 5.18 -4.01 0.40
CA PHE A 79 3.84 -3.43 0.27
C PHE A 79 3.93 -1.95 -0.07
N SER A 80 2.90 -1.37 -0.66
CA SER A 80 2.80 0.07 -0.79
C SER A 80 1.78 0.64 0.20
N THR A 81 2.00 1.90 0.58
CA THR A 81 1.08 2.65 1.42
C THR A 81 0.15 3.47 0.54
N SER A 82 -1.15 3.34 0.74
CA SER A 82 -2.12 4.20 0.07
C SER A 82 -2.08 5.60 0.65
N TRP A 83 -1.65 6.57 -0.15
CA TRP A 83 -1.64 7.98 0.24
C TRP A 83 -3.04 8.45 0.62
N ALA A 84 -4.06 8.09 -0.15
CA ALA A 84 -5.45 8.44 0.12
C ALA A 84 -6.03 7.76 1.37
N ARG A 85 -5.49 6.62 1.81
CA ARG A 85 -5.88 6.00 3.09
C ARG A 85 -5.33 6.78 4.27
N VAL A 86 -4.10 7.25 4.17
CA VAL A 86 -3.42 8.00 5.25
C VAL A 86 -3.87 9.45 5.29
N MET A 87 -3.99 10.08 4.13
CA MET A 87 -4.44 11.46 3.97
C MET A 87 -5.53 11.51 2.89
N PRO A 88 -6.82 11.43 3.23
CA PRO A 88 -7.91 11.28 2.27
C PRO A 88 -7.95 12.35 1.17
N GLU A 89 -7.60 13.59 1.51
CA GLU A 89 -7.47 14.70 0.57
C GLU A 89 -6.05 14.89 0.03
N GLY A 90 -5.14 13.94 0.34
CA GLY A 90 -3.72 13.98 -0.02
C GLY A 90 -2.88 15.01 0.72
N ARG A 91 -3.50 15.83 1.55
CA ARG A 91 -2.86 16.88 2.38
C ARG A 91 -3.75 17.25 3.56
N GLY A 92 -3.14 17.86 4.58
CA GLY A 92 -3.86 18.38 5.75
C GLY A 92 -4.24 17.30 6.75
N ALA A 93 -5.50 16.91 6.83
CA ALA A 93 -5.97 15.97 7.83
C ALA A 93 -5.41 14.56 7.63
N VAL A 94 -4.95 13.96 8.73
CA VAL A 94 -4.45 12.58 8.78
C VAL A 94 -5.55 11.65 9.25
N ASN A 95 -5.76 10.56 8.53
CA ASN A 95 -6.69 9.50 8.89
C ASN A 95 -6.01 8.49 9.84
N GLN A 96 -6.32 8.58 11.12
CA GLN A 96 -5.73 7.72 12.15
C GLN A 96 -6.07 6.24 11.94
N GLU A 97 -7.29 5.91 11.49
CA GLU A 97 -7.69 4.52 11.18
C GLU A 97 -6.83 3.92 10.08
N GLY A 98 -6.49 4.73 9.05
CA GLY A 98 -5.58 4.32 7.99
C GLY A 98 -4.15 4.08 8.48
N LEU A 99 -3.63 4.94 9.37
CA LEU A 99 -2.33 4.74 10.01
C LEU A 99 -2.30 3.49 10.90
N ASP A 100 -3.34 3.30 11.72
CA ASP A 100 -3.45 2.14 12.60
C ASP A 100 -3.51 0.82 11.81
N TYR A 101 -4.06 0.84 10.60
CA TYR A 101 -4.00 -0.33 9.71
C TYR A 101 -2.56 -0.68 9.32
N TYR A 102 -1.75 0.30 8.89
CA TYR A 102 -0.35 0.05 8.53
C TYR A 102 0.51 -0.32 9.74
N ASP A 103 0.23 0.20 10.92
CA ASP A 103 0.85 -0.25 12.17
C ASP A 103 0.63 -1.75 12.38
N ARG A 104 -0.64 -2.18 12.36
CA ARG A 104 -1.00 -3.59 12.53
C ARG A 104 -0.40 -4.48 11.45
N LEU A 105 -0.34 -4.00 10.20
CA LEU A 105 0.26 -4.74 9.10
C LEU A 105 1.76 -4.97 9.34
N VAL A 106 2.50 -3.92 9.69
CA VAL A 106 3.94 -4.01 9.94
C VAL A 106 4.23 -4.89 11.16
N ASP A 107 3.50 -4.69 12.27
CA ASP A 107 3.64 -5.53 13.46
C ASP A 107 3.37 -7.01 13.13
N GLY A 108 2.30 -7.29 12.40
CA GLY A 108 1.97 -8.65 11.95
C GLY A 108 3.03 -9.29 11.05
N MET A 109 3.73 -8.49 10.24
CA MET A 109 4.89 -8.96 9.46
C MET A 109 6.06 -9.34 10.37
N LEU A 110 6.41 -8.47 11.31
CA LEU A 110 7.51 -8.69 12.25
C LEU A 110 7.27 -9.90 13.13
N GLU A 111 6.04 -10.10 13.63
CA GLU A 111 5.65 -11.29 14.41
C GLU A 111 5.87 -12.60 13.65
N ARG A 112 5.81 -12.58 12.32
CA ARG A 112 6.02 -13.73 11.42
C ARG A 112 7.45 -13.83 10.89
N GLY A 113 8.34 -12.93 11.32
CA GLY A 113 9.72 -12.88 10.84
C GLY A 113 9.86 -12.37 9.40
N LEU A 114 8.82 -11.75 8.84
CA LEU A 114 8.86 -11.11 7.53
C LEU A 114 9.50 -9.73 7.63
N LYS A 115 10.49 -9.44 6.81
CA LYS A 115 11.10 -8.11 6.72
C LYS A 115 10.16 -7.18 5.95
N PRO A 116 9.75 -6.02 6.53
CA PRO A 116 8.92 -5.06 5.83
C PRO A 116 9.75 -4.24 4.83
N PHE A 117 9.23 -4.13 3.60
CA PHE A 117 9.75 -3.24 2.57
C PHE A 117 8.64 -2.30 2.12
N GLN A 118 8.59 -1.13 2.74
CA GLN A 118 7.57 -0.15 2.44
C GLN A 118 7.89 0.62 1.15
N THR A 119 6.89 0.73 0.29
CA THR A 119 6.88 1.63 -0.88
C THR A 119 5.92 2.78 -0.59
N LEU A 120 6.43 3.99 -0.46
CA LEU A 120 5.62 5.17 -0.13
C LEU A 120 4.59 5.51 -1.20
N TYR A 121 4.93 5.31 -2.47
CA TYR A 121 4.04 5.62 -3.58
C TYR A 121 4.15 4.57 -4.69
N HIS A 122 3.03 3.93 -5.01
CA HIS A 122 2.95 2.96 -6.10
C HIS A 122 1.85 3.35 -7.09
N TRP A 123 2.00 4.56 -7.68
CA TRP A 123 1.14 5.12 -8.73
C TRP A 123 -0.31 5.43 -8.30
N GLU A 124 -0.57 5.42 -7.03
CA GLU A 124 -1.88 5.70 -6.44
C GLU A 124 -1.86 7.11 -5.83
N MET A 125 -2.55 8.05 -6.49
CA MET A 125 -2.61 9.44 -6.05
C MET A 125 -4.03 9.78 -5.56
N PRO A 126 -4.19 10.49 -4.43
CA PRO A 126 -5.49 11.04 -4.03
C PRO A 126 -6.11 11.86 -5.15
N SER A 127 -7.40 11.63 -5.46
CA SER A 127 -8.12 12.35 -6.52
C SER A 127 -8.05 13.85 -6.34
N ALA A 128 -8.17 14.35 -5.11
CA ALA A 128 -8.07 15.78 -4.82
C ALA A 128 -6.73 16.40 -5.24
N LEU A 129 -5.63 15.66 -5.20
CA LEU A 129 -4.34 16.12 -5.71
C LEU A 129 -4.22 15.96 -7.23
N ALA A 130 -4.78 14.88 -7.78
CA ALA A 130 -4.84 14.68 -9.23
C ALA A 130 -5.59 15.81 -9.92
N ASP A 131 -6.71 16.25 -9.34
CA ASP A 131 -7.53 17.37 -9.83
C ASP A 131 -6.79 18.73 -9.79
N LEU A 132 -5.80 18.86 -8.90
CA LEU A 132 -4.90 20.01 -8.81
C LEU A 132 -3.71 19.94 -9.76
N GLY A 133 -3.65 18.94 -10.64
CA GLY A 133 -2.58 18.73 -11.61
C GLY A 133 -1.58 17.64 -11.23
N GLY A 134 -1.73 17.01 -10.08
CA GLY A 134 -0.91 15.87 -9.64
C GLY A 134 0.60 16.17 -9.74
N TRP A 135 1.35 15.26 -10.35
CA TRP A 135 2.81 15.39 -10.51
C TRP A 135 3.27 16.56 -11.38
N THR A 136 2.38 17.22 -12.10
CA THR A 136 2.71 18.45 -12.86
C THR A 136 2.56 19.73 -12.04
N ASN A 137 2.01 19.63 -10.81
CA ASN A 137 1.90 20.74 -9.88
C ASN A 137 3.17 20.83 -9.02
N CYS A 138 3.79 22.01 -8.97
CA CYS A 138 5.03 22.22 -8.20
C CYS A 138 4.88 21.95 -6.69
N ASP A 139 3.67 22.12 -6.13
CA ASP A 139 3.39 21.90 -4.72
C ASP A 139 3.36 20.39 -4.34
N VAL A 140 3.29 19.49 -5.32
CA VAL A 140 3.23 18.04 -5.07
C VAL A 140 4.44 17.55 -4.27
N ALA A 141 5.60 18.15 -4.48
CA ALA A 141 6.82 17.80 -3.73
C ALA A 141 6.63 18.03 -2.22
N LYS A 142 5.98 19.16 -1.86
CA LYS A 142 5.67 19.46 -0.47
C LYS A 142 4.61 18.50 0.07
N TRP A 143 3.52 18.27 -0.65
CA TRP A 143 2.45 17.36 -0.22
C TRP A 143 2.94 15.94 -0.03
N PHE A 144 3.83 15.47 -0.91
CA PHE A 144 4.46 14.16 -0.80
C PHE A 144 5.43 14.10 0.40
N GLY A 145 6.17 15.17 0.65
CA GLY A 145 7.01 15.30 1.85
C GLY A 145 6.18 15.20 3.14
N ASP A 146 5.10 16.00 3.25
CA ASP A 146 4.19 15.96 4.40
C ASP A 146 3.59 14.55 4.64
N PHE A 147 3.22 13.84 3.57
CA PHE A 147 2.77 12.44 3.63
C PHE A 147 3.88 11.49 4.10
N THR A 148 5.08 11.66 3.55
CA THR A 148 6.25 10.83 3.92
C THR A 148 6.56 10.98 5.40
N ASP A 149 6.57 12.22 5.92
CA ASP A 149 6.82 12.51 7.33
C ASP A 149 5.80 11.78 8.22
N VAL A 150 4.50 11.89 7.91
CA VAL A 150 3.43 11.21 8.66
C VAL A 150 3.65 9.70 8.75
N ILE A 151 4.04 9.07 7.63
CA ILE A 151 4.27 7.62 7.60
C ILE A 151 5.55 7.24 8.33
N THR A 152 6.64 7.96 8.09
CA THR A 152 7.94 7.63 8.71
C THR A 152 7.95 7.88 10.21
N ASP A 153 7.24 8.89 10.68
CA ASP A 153 7.04 9.12 12.11
C ASP A 153 6.27 7.99 12.79
N ARG A 154 5.38 7.31 12.06
CA ARG A 154 4.53 6.25 12.61
C ARG A 154 5.19 4.86 12.58
N ILE A 155 5.82 4.49 11.48
CA ILE A 155 6.33 3.12 11.26
C ILE A 155 7.80 3.06 10.81
N GLY A 156 8.50 4.18 10.77
CA GLY A 156 9.87 4.25 10.26
C GLY A 156 10.95 3.68 11.20
N ASP A 157 10.58 3.26 12.39
CA ASP A 157 11.44 2.63 13.39
C ASP A 157 11.51 1.09 13.27
N ARG A 158 10.80 0.52 12.30
CA ARG A 158 10.57 -0.94 12.12
C ARG A 158 10.96 -1.48 10.77
#